data_a474948fab8d6c96b57d77ebc32ea1d9
#
_entry.id   a474948fab8d6c96b57d77ebc32ea1d9
#
_cell.length_a   1.000
_cell.length_b   1.000
_cell.length_c   1.000
_cell.angle_alpha   90.00
_cell.angle_beta   90.00
_cell.angle_gamma   90.00
#
_symmetry.space_group_name_H-M   'P 1'
#
loop_
_entity.id
_entity.type
_entity.pdbx_description
1 polymer ?
#
loop_
_entity_poly.entity_id
_entity_poly.type
_entity_poly.pdbx_seq_one_letter_code
_entity_poly.pdbx_strand_id
1 'polypeptide(L)'
;MPDPLPAGELDAAAYWRLLSEPWVFFRHAYRLGLRVPEFLYVPGPGSRFTAATGIPPILVTALPHLSDDPEGLYDEVEAFAAGLTPASAAAQHRRLIGWLCDRLGARAWVERSGSSLLYMSQLADLFRDAKFVHLYRDGRECSYSFSRHPAYRLGAVSAMLYSRLGMSPYLDDDKPPPEHVPPDLRPFMPETFDHEAFERFEVSVAESGQFWSDMIISALDVLASLPAERVLQVSYENLVAEPRQALLRLARFAGLPDTHPGWLDRAVQLVEPRSARWTALPQEQIRDLTRVCEPAMRRLYGDSW
;
A
#
# COMPACT_ATOMS: atom_id res chain seq x y z
N MET A 1 8.95 -6.58 -7.00
CA MET A 1 8.98 -6.40 -5.53
C MET A 1 9.07 -7.78 -4.91
N PRO A 2 9.77 -7.94 -3.77
CA PRO A 2 9.76 -9.20 -3.04
C PRO A 2 8.33 -9.64 -2.69
N ASP A 3 8.10 -10.95 -2.67
CA ASP A 3 6.82 -11.50 -2.22
C ASP A 3 6.73 -11.37 -0.69
N PRO A 4 5.75 -10.63 -0.14
CA PRO A 4 5.61 -10.46 1.30
C PRO A 4 5.09 -11.73 2.00
N LEU A 5 4.57 -12.68 1.24
CA LEU A 5 3.97 -13.93 1.74
C LEU A 5 4.56 -15.14 1.00
N PRO A 6 5.89 -15.33 1.02
CA PRO A 6 6.54 -16.40 0.28
C PRO A 6 6.03 -17.77 0.74
N ALA A 7 5.98 -18.70 -0.22
CA ALA A 7 5.62 -20.09 0.06
C ALA A 7 6.69 -20.81 0.89
N GLY A 8 6.27 -21.83 1.64
CA GLY A 8 7.17 -22.64 2.46
C GLY A 8 7.37 -22.10 3.87
N GLU A 9 8.34 -22.71 4.58
CA GLU A 9 8.70 -22.32 5.94
C GLU A 9 9.87 -21.32 5.91
N LEU A 10 9.80 -20.32 6.76
CA LEU A 10 10.85 -19.36 7.02
C LEU A 10 11.44 -19.63 8.41
N ASP A 11 12.75 -19.82 8.49
CA ASP A 11 13.47 -19.74 9.75
C ASP A 11 13.59 -18.29 10.24
N ALA A 12 14.15 -18.08 11.43
CA ALA A 12 14.33 -16.77 12.02
C ALA A 12 15.08 -15.81 11.09
N ALA A 13 16.15 -16.25 10.46
CA ALA A 13 16.99 -15.42 9.61
C ALA A 13 16.29 -15.05 8.29
N ALA A 14 15.59 -16.00 7.66
CA ALA A 14 14.82 -15.76 6.44
C ALA A 14 13.63 -14.82 6.71
N TYR A 15 12.94 -15.01 7.82
CA TYR A 15 11.84 -14.11 8.20
C TYR A 15 12.34 -12.69 8.53
N TRP A 16 13.48 -12.60 9.26
CA TRP A 16 14.08 -11.29 9.55
C TRP A 16 14.49 -10.56 8.27
N ARG A 17 15.11 -11.25 7.31
CA ARG A 17 15.43 -10.64 6.00
C ARG A 17 14.20 -10.07 5.30
N LEU A 18 13.07 -10.78 5.33
CA LEU A 18 11.82 -10.30 4.74
C LEU A 18 11.39 -8.93 5.30
N LEU A 19 11.62 -8.70 6.61
CA LEU A 19 11.25 -7.46 7.29
C LEU A 19 12.29 -6.36 7.18
N SER A 20 13.57 -6.72 7.08
CA SER A 20 14.72 -5.83 7.26
C SER A 20 15.48 -5.49 5.99
N GLU A 21 15.46 -6.36 4.97
CA GLU A 21 16.24 -6.13 3.74
C GLU A 21 15.60 -5.00 2.92
N PRO A 22 16.35 -3.90 2.67
CA PRO A 22 15.81 -2.75 1.95
C PRO A 22 15.41 -3.13 0.52
N TRP A 23 14.17 -2.85 0.15
CA TRP A 23 13.69 -3.08 -1.20
C TRP A 23 14.29 -2.07 -2.18
N VAL A 24 14.69 -2.56 -3.36
CA VAL A 24 15.29 -1.75 -4.43
C VAL A 24 14.45 -0.52 -4.75
N PHE A 25 13.14 -0.70 -4.89
CA PHE A 25 12.20 0.38 -5.17
C PHE A 25 12.21 1.46 -4.06
N PHE A 26 12.11 1.07 -2.79
CA PHE A 26 12.14 2.03 -1.68
C PHE A 26 13.49 2.73 -1.58
N ARG A 27 14.60 1.99 -1.74
CA ARG A 27 15.95 2.54 -1.74
C ARG A 27 16.10 3.65 -2.78
N HIS A 28 15.60 3.43 -4.01
CA HIS A 28 15.64 4.46 -5.05
C HIS A 28 14.71 5.63 -4.72
N ALA A 29 13.49 5.39 -4.28
CA ALA A 29 12.57 6.47 -3.92
C ALA A 29 13.18 7.42 -2.86
N TYR A 30 13.82 6.85 -1.81
CA TYR A 30 14.54 7.65 -0.81
C TYR A 30 15.77 8.37 -1.38
N ARG A 31 16.60 7.68 -2.20
CA ARG A 31 17.79 8.29 -2.82
C ARG A 31 17.46 9.45 -3.75
N LEU A 32 16.35 9.32 -4.45
CA LEU A 32 15.84 10.37 -5.33
C LEU A 32 15.08 11.47 -4.58
N GLY A 33 14.94 11.37 -3.26
CA GLY A 33 14.23 12.36 -2.46
C GLY A 33 12.74 12.47 -2.79
N LEU A 34 12.13 11.41 -3.31
CA LEU A 34 10.70 11.40 -3.62
C LEU A 34 9.89 11.46 -2.34
N ARG A 35 8.98 12.44 -2.27
CA ARG A 35 8.05 12.58 -1.13
C ARG A 35 6.85 11.67 -1.33
N VAL A 36 6.96 10.44 -0.85
CA VAL A 36 5.88 9.47 -0.84
C VAL A 36 5.14 9.58 0.50
N PRO A 37 3.84 9.92 0.53
CA PRO A 37 3.10 10.18 1.77
C PRO A 37 3.07 9.01 2.75
N GLU A 38 3.16 7.78 2.23
CA GLU A 38 3.16 6.55 3.02
C GLU A 38 4.53 6.22 3.64
N PHE A 39 5.59 6.92 3.25
CA PHE A 39 6.91 6.74 3.85
C PHE A 39 6.98 7.53 5.15
N LEU A 40 6.69 6.86 6.26
CA LEU A 40 6.56 7.47 7.57
C LEU A 40 7.90 7.65 8.28
N TYR A 41 8.87 6.77 7.98
CA TYR A 41 10.23 6.95 8.48
C TYR A 41 10.96 8.00 7.63
N VAL A 42 11.22 9.16 8.25
CA VAL A 42 11.93 10.26 7.60
C VAL A 42 13.32 10.37 8.22
N PRO A 43 14.38 9.96 7.48
CA PRO A 43 15.74 10.05 7.98
C PRO A 43 16.13 11.50 8.31
N GLY A 44 16.71 11.72 9.47
CA GLY A 44 17.23 13.00 9.93
C GLY A 44 18.70 12.92 10.37
N PRO A 45 19.29 14.01 10.89
CA PRO A 45 20.61 13.97 11.48
C PRO A 45 20.69 12.94 12.60
N GLY A 46 21.62 11.99 12.49
CA GLY A 46 21.80 10.91 13.47
C GLY A 46 20.94 9.67 13.29
N SER A 47 20.05 9.63 12.30
CA SER A 47 19.29 8.41 11.98
C SER A 47 20.21 7.27 11.58
N ARG A 48 19.96 6.10 12.12
CA ARG A 48 20.67 4.84 11.81
C ARG A 48 20.50 4.42 10.35
N PHE A 49 19.27 4.53 9.84
CA PHE A 49 18.92 4.16 8.48
C PHE A 49 18.76 5.40 7.61
N THR A 50 19.41 5.39 6.45
CA THR A 50 19.45 6.53 5.53
C THR A 50 19.18 6.07 4.09
N ALA A 51 19.00 7.02 3.19
CA ALA A 51 18.92 6.72 1.76
C ALA A 51 20.17 5.99 1.23
N ALA A 52 21.34 6.20 1.84
CA ALA A 52 22.60 5.57 1.45
C ALA A 52 22.69 4.12 1.95
N THR A 53 22.34 3.87 3.22
CA THR A 53 22.40 2.54 3.85
C THR A 53 21.21 1.65 3.49
N GLY A 54 20.13 2.27 3.03
CA GLY A 54 18.82 1.61 2.83
C GLY A 54 17.97 1.63 4.09
N ILE A 55 16.66 1.65 3.91
CA ILE A 55 15.69 1.68 5.00
C ILE A 55 14.90 0.36 5.00
N PRO A 56 14.89 -0.39 6.11
CA PRO A 56 14.12 -1.61 6.25
C PRO A 56 12.64 -1.42 5.93
N PRO A 57 11.99 -2.33 5.17
CA PRO A 57 10.57 -2.20 4.80
C PRO A 57 9.65 -2.00 6.01
N ILE A 58 9.90 -2.68 7.11
CA ILE A 58 9.10 -2.55 8.34
C ILE A 58 9.20 -1.15 8.95
N LEU A 59 10.33 -0.44 8.77
CA LEU A 59 10.49 0.95 9.18
C LEU A 59 9.84 1.92 8.21
N VAL A 60 9.72 1.60 6.92
CA VAL A 60 9.14 2.54 5.95
C VAL A 60 7.72 2.91 6.33
N THR A 61 6.88 1.94 6.73
CA THR A 61 5.44 2.15 6.90
C THR A 61 4.85 1.66 8.21
N ALA A 62 5.47 0.68 8.91
CA ALA A 62 4.83 0.02 10.04
C ALA A 62 5.27 0.57 11.41
N LEU A 63 6.55 0.47 11.75
CA LEU A 63 7.03 0.81 13.10
C LEU A 63 6.81 2.28 13.49
N PRO A 64 6.90 3.28 12.59
CA PRO A 64 6.60 4.66 12.94
C PRO A 64 5.13 4.93 13.29
N HIS A 65 4.20 4.02 12.93
CA HIS A 65 2.83 4.08 13.43
C HIS A 65 2.67 3.57 14.87
N LEU A 66 3.64 2.78 15.33
CA LEU A 66 3.52 2.02 16.56
C LEU A 66 4.36 2.61 17.71
N SER A 67 5.36 3.45 17.37
CA SER A 67 6.28 4.01 18.37
C SER A 67 6.83 5.36 17.94
N ASP A 68 7.02 6.26 18.91
CA ASP A 68 7.76 7.51 18.74
C ASP A 68 9.28 7.27 18.64
N ASP A 69 9.76 6.06 19.04
CA ASP A 69 11.10 5.55 18.82
C ASP A 69 11.04 4.30 17.92
N PRO A 70 10.89 4.47 16.61
CA PRO A 70 10.76 3.35 15.68
C PRO A 70 12.07 2.56 15.51
N GLU A 71 13.25 3.17 15.73
CA GLU A 71 14.53 2.48 15.67
C GLU A 71 14.75 1.57 16.90
N GLY A 72 14.38 2.04 18.08
CA GLY A 72 14.37 1.21 19.29
C GLY A 72 13.40 0.03 19.18
N LEU A 73 12.18 0.28 18.66
CA LEU A 73 11.23 -0.80 18.41
C LEU A 73 11.73 -1.78 17.34
N TYR A 74 12.49 -1.31 16.34
CA TYR A 74 13.13 -2.17 15.34
C TYR A 74 14.10 -3.17 15.99
N ASP A 75 14.93 -2.71 16.93
CA ASP A 75 15.86 -3.58 17.66
C ASP A 75 15.13 -4.63 18.51
N GLU A 76 14.01 -4.24 19.14
CA GLU A 76 13.15 -5.17 19.87
C GLU A 76 12.54 -6.24 18.93
N VAL A 77 12.08 -5.84 17.72
CA VAL A 77 11.55 -6.76 16.71
C VAL A 77 12.63 -7.71 16.21
N GLU A 78 13.87 -7.23 15.99
CA GLU A 78 15.01 -8.07 15.62
C GLU A 78 15.29 -9.14 16.68
N ALA A 79 15.37 -8.72 17.94
CA ALA A 79 15.58 -9.63 19.07
C ALA A 79 14.46 -10.69 19.19
N PHE A 80 13.20 -10.27 18.99
CA PHE A 80 12.05 -11.18 18.94
C PHE A 80 12.17 -12.17 17.78
N ALA A 81 12.45 -11.67 16.56
CA ALA A 81 12.56 -12.50 15.36
C ALA A 81 13.66 -13.54 15.46
N ALA A 82 14.78 -13.24 16.12
CA ALA A 82 15.89 -14.15 16.34
C ALA A 82 15.50 -15.41 17.15
N GLY A 83 14.46 -15.33 17.98
CA GLY A 83 13.94 -16.44 18.77
C GLY A 83 12.88 -17.31 18.07
N LEU A 84 12.52 -16.99 16.81
CA LEU A 84 11.46 -17.69 16.10
C LEU A 84 11.92 -19.07 15.59
N THR A 85 11.06 -20.06 15.73
CA THR A 85 11.24 -21.37 15.09
C THR A 85 10.66 -21.36 13.68
N PRO A 86 11.16 -22.20 12.74
CA PRO A 86 10.66 -22.28 11.38
C PRO A 86 9.14 -22.43 11.31
N ALA A 87 8.50 -21.66 10.45
CA ALA A 87 7.05 -21.70 10.19
C ALA A 87 6.73 -20.97 8.87
N SER A 88 5.49 -21.11 8.39
CA SER A 88 5.04 -20.35 7.23
C SER A 88 5.09 -18.83 7.46
N ALA A 89 5.23 -18.03 6.39
CA ALA A 89 5.24 -16.56 6.47
C ALA A 89 4.03 -16.03 7.26
N ALA A 90 2.82 -16.55 7.00
CA ALA A 90 1.61 -16.18 7.72
C ALA A 90 1.68 -16.47 9.23
N ALA A 91 2.25 -17.62 9.61
CA ALA A 91 2.44 -17.96 11.04
C ALA A 91 3.47 -17.03 11.70
N GLN A 92 4.57 -16.70 11.00
CA GLN A 92 5.57 -15.76 11.49
C GLN A 92 4.96 -14.36 11.66
N HIS A 93 4.20 -13.87 10.68
CA HIS A 93 3.50 -12.58 10.81
C HIS A 93 2.51 -12.57 11.99
N ARG A 94 1.75 -13.65 12.21
CA ARG A 94 0.85 -13.75 13.38
C ARG A 94 1.62 -13.70 14.70
N ARG A 95 2.77 -14.37 14.79
CA ARG A 95 3.62 -14.34 15.99
C ARG A 95 4.15 -12.95 16.26
N LEU A 96 4.66 -12.27 15.22
CA LEU A 96 5.16 -10.90 15.33
C LEU A 96 4.06 -9.93 15.76
N ILE A 97 2.91 -9.98 15.08
CA ILE A 97 1.80 -9.07 15.37
C ILE A 97 1.23 -9.35 16.76
N GLY A 98 1.12 -10.62 17.17
CA GLY A 98 0.72 -11.00 18.53
C GLY A 98 1.68 -10.41 19.56
N TRP A 99 2.98 -10.58 19.36
CA TRP A 99 3.99 -10.00 20.25
C TRP A 99 3.91 -8.46 20.28
N LEU A 100 3.72 -7.80 19.13
CA LEU A 100 3.52 -6.34 19.08
C LEU A 100 2.26 -5.92 19.84
N CYS A 101 1.15 -6.65 19.71
CA CYS A 101 -0.06 -6.38 20.50
C CYS A 101 0.20 -6.47 21.99
N ASP A 102 0.85 -7.53 22.47
CA ASP A 102 1.20 -7.70 23.87
C ASP A 102 2.12 -6.57 24.35
N ARG A 103 3.15 -6.24 23.57
CA ARG A 103 4.12 -5.18 23.85
C ARG A 103 3.49 -3.79 23.97
N LEU A 104 2.46 -3.53 23.16
CA LEU A 104 1.76 -2.24 23.08
C LEU A 104 0.47 -2.20 23.89
N GLY A 105 0.11 -3.28 24.60
CA GLY A 105 -1.14 -3.40 25.36
C GLY A 105 -2.39 -3.37 24.44
N ALA A 106 -2.25 -3.77 23.16
CA ALA A 106 -3.33 -3.80 22.20
C ALA A 106 -4.12 -5.12 22.27
N ARG A 107 -5.43 -5.06 22.01
CA ARG A 107 -6.31 -6.24 22.01
C ARG A 107 -6.60 -6.78 20.61
N ALA A 108 -6.33 -5.99 19.60
CA ALA A 108 -6.57 -6.31 18.20
C ALA A 108 -5.60 -5.52 17.33
N TRP A 109 -5.39 -6.00 16.14
CA TRP A 109 -4.60 -5.30 15.12
C TRP A 109 -5.39 -5.18 13.82
N VAL A 110 -5.09 -4.13 13.09
CA VAL A 110 -5.66 -3.86 11.78
C VAL A 110 -4.51 -3.59 10.81
N GLU A 111 -4.43 -4.40 9.78
CA GLU A 111 -3.57 -4.09 8.64
C GLU A 111 -4.34 -3.17 7.70
N ARG A 112 -3.72 -2.10 7.23
CA ARG A 112 -4.30 -1.15 6.31
C ARG A 112 -3.32 -0.83 5.19
N SER A 113 -3.60 -1.35 4.00
CA SER A 113 -2.84 -1.04 2.80
C SER A 113 -3.75 -1.00 1.58
N GLY A 114 -3.52 -0.04 0.68
CA GLY A 114 -4.16 -0.04 -0.65
C GLY A 114 -3.69 -1.21 -1.52
N SER A 115 -2.49 -1.73 -1.26
CA SER A 115 -1.91 -2.85 -2.01
C SER A 115 -2.44 -4.22 -1.59
N SER A 116 -3.12 -4.33 -0.44
CA SER A 116 -3.68 -5.61 0.05
C SER A 116 -4.65 -6.24 -0.95
N LEU A 117 -5.32 -5.45 -1.78
CA LEU A 117 -6.20 -5.96 -2.84
C LEU A 117 -5.45 -6.82 -3.88
N LEU A 118 -4.17 -6.54 -4.14
CA LEU A 118 -3.33 -7.34 -5.05
C LEU A 118 -3.02 -8.73 -4.51
N TYR A 119 -3.06 -8.89 -3.19
CA TYR A 119 -2.77 -10.13 -2.47
C TYR A 119 -4.02 -10.77 -1.87
N MET A 120 -5.23 -10.35 -2.29
CA MET A 120 -6.48 -10.71 -1.65
C MET A 120 -6.68 -12.22 -1.57
N SER A 121 -6.36 -12.98 -2.63
CA SER A 121 -6.45 -14.43 -2.64
C SER A 121 -5.52 -15.07 -1.59
N GLN A 122 -4.23 -14.66 -1.60
CA GLN A 122 -3.25 -15.17 -0.63
C GLN A 122 -3.64 -14.82 0.81
N LEU A 123 -4.11 -13.59 1.05
CA LEU A 123 -4.55 -13.15 2.38
C LEU A 123 -5.75 -13.97 2.86
N ALA A 124 -6.72 -14.25 1.97
CA ALA A 124 -7.91 -15.03 2.30
C ALA A 124 -7.58 -16.48 2.67
N ASP A 125 -6.62 -17.08 1.97
CA ASP A 125 -6.18 -18.46 2.18
C ASP A 125 -5.30 -18.61 3.42
N LEU A 126 -4.38 -17.70 3.63
CA LEU A 126 -3.38 -17.76 4.71
C LEU A 126 -3.94 -17.28 6.06
N PHE A 127 -4.91 -16.37 6.04
CA PHE A 127 -5.53 -15.80 7.24
C PHE A 127 -7.03 -16.11 7.30
N ARG A 128 -7.34 -17.41 7.46
CA ARG A 128 -8.72 -17.94 7.38
C ARG A 128 -9.67 -17.41 8.45
N ASP A 129 -9.18 -16.88 9.54
CA ASP A 129 -9.92 -16.24 10.63
C ASP A 129 -9.98 -14.71 10.51
N ALA A 130 -9.23 -14.11 9.57
CA ALA A 130 -9.26 -12.68 9.35
C ALA A 130 -10.60 -12.21 8.81
N LYS A 131 -10.99 -11.01 9.26
CA LYS A 131 -12.11 -10.25 8.71
C LYS A 131 -11.60 -9.22 7.73
N PHE A 132 -12.28 -9.04 6.61
CA PHE A 132 -11.89 -8.14 5.54
C PHE A 132 -12.86 -6.96 5.46
N VAL A 133 -12.34 -5.76 5.59
CA VAL A 133 -13.09 -4.52 5.37
C VAL A 133 -12.65 -3.96 4.02
N HIS A 134 -13.54 -4.00 3.04
CA HIS A 134 -13.33 -3.37 1.75
C HIS A 134 -13.91 -1.95 1.80
N LEU A 135 -13.03 -0.97 2.08
CA LEU A 135 -13.35 0.44 1.97
C LEU A 135 -13.05 0.89 0.52
N TYR A 136 -14.09 1.18 -0.23
CA TYR A 136 -14.00 1.57 -1.63
C TYR A 136 -14.53 2.98 -1.86
N ARG A 137 -14.14 3.56 -2.98
CA ARG A 137 -14.50 4.92 -3.40
C ARG A 137 -14.67 4.96 -4.92
N ASP A 138 -15.29 6.04 -5.44
CA ASP A 138 -15.36 6.31 -6.88
C ASP A 138 -13.99 6.08 -7.56
N GLY A 139 -13.98 5.13 -8.49
CA GLY A 139 -12.75 4.70 -9.16
C GLY A 139 -12.07 5.80 -9.97
N ARG A 140 -12.84 6.77 -10.48
CA ARG A 140 -12.31 7.90 -11.21
C ARG A 140 -11.44 8.80 -10.31
N GLU A 141 -11.87 8.98 -9.05
CA GLU A 141 -11.08 9.74 -8.08
C GLU A 141 -9.85 8.96 -7.60
N CYS A 142 -9.97 7.65 -7.42
CA CYS A 142 -8.83 6.80 -7.10
C CYS A 142 -7.78 6.83 -8.21
N SER A 143 -8.20 6.67 -9.45
CA SER A 143 -7.33 6.68 -10.63
C SER A 143 -6.66 8.04 -10.86
N TYR A 144 -7.42 9.12 -10.68
CA TYR A 144 -6.87 10.47 -10.69
C TYR A 144 -5.78 10.64 -9.61
N SER A 145 -6.00 10.10 -8.40
CA SER A 145 -5.01 10.13 -7.33
C SER A 145 -3.78 9.30 -7.68
N PHE A 146 -3.96 8.09 -8.21
CA PHE A 146 -2.85 7.22 -8.65
C PHE A 146 -1.97 7.89 -9.70
N SER A 147 -2.57 8.49 -10.74
CA SER A 147 -1.82 9.14 -11.81
C SER A 147 -0.92 10.30 -11.35
N ARG A 148 -1.15 10.83 -10.15
CA ARG A 148 -0.38 11.94 -9.54
C ARG A 148 0.49 11.54 -8.37
N HIS A 149 0.40 10.29 -7.97
CA HIS A 149 1.12 9.82 -6.79
C HIS A 149 2.58 9.49 -7.14
N PRO A 150 3.59 10.00 -6.40
CA PRO A 150 5.01 9.84 -6.75
C PRO A 150 5.45 8.38 -6.89
N ALA A 151 4.98 7.48 -6.02
CA ALA A 151 5.33 6.06 -6.11
C ALA A 151 4.72 5.39 -7.35
N TYR A 152 3.48 5.72 -7.73
CA TYR A 152 2.87 5.22 -8.95
C TYR A 152 3.56 5.78 -10.20
N ARG A 153 3.96 7.07 -10.19
CA ARG A 153 4.75 7.67 -11.27
C ARG A 153 6.09 6.97 -11.42
N LEU A 154 6.80 6.69 -10.32
CA LEU A 154 8.04 5.91 -10.36
C LEU A 154 7.79 4.48 -10.90
N GLY A 155 6.69 3.86 -10.51
CA GLY A 155 6.25 2.58 -11.06
C GLY A 155 6.01 2.63 -12.58
N ALA A 156 5.35 3.68 -13.07
CA ALA A 156 5.11 3.88 -14.50
C ALA A 156 6.40 4.15 -15.28
N VAL A 157 7.31 4.96 -14.73
CA VAL A 157 8.67 5.15 -15.27
C VAL A 157 9.42 3.83 -15.31
N SER A 158 9.35 3.04 -14.23
CA SER A 158 9.96 1.70 -14.17
C SER A 158 9.42 0.76 -15.25
N ALA A 159 8.10 0.74 -15.45
CA ALA A 159 7.45 -0.06 -16.50
C ALA A 159 7.86 0.40 -17.92
N MET A 160 7.94 1.71 -18.15
CA MET A 160 8.43 2.29 -19.39
C MET A 160 9.88 1.88 -19.68
N LEU A 161 10.76 1.98 -18.67
CA LEU A 161 12.16 1.54 -18.78
C LEU A 161 12.24 0.04 -19.08
N TYR A 162 11.46 -0.78 -18.36
CA TYR A 162 11.41 -2.21 -18.60
C TYR A 162 10.96 -2.55 -20.04
N SER A 163 9.93 -1.88 -20.53
CA SER A 163 9.42 -2.05 -21.89
C SER A 163 10.45 -1.68 -22.98
N ARG A 164 11.27 -0.66 -22.71
CA ARG A 164 12.23 -0.09 -23.69
C ARG A 164 13.63 -0.73 -23.63
N LEU A 165 14.04 -1.18 -22.43
CA LEU A 165 15.40 -1.69 -22.16
C LEU A 165 15.41 -3.18 -21.81
N GLY A 166 14.25 -3.82 -21.60
CA GLY A 166 14.13 -5.19 -21.09
C GLY A 166 14.45 -5.34 -19.58
N MET A 167 14.70 -4.24 -18.88
CA MET A 167 15.03 -4.21 -17.47
C MET A 167 14.64 -2.86 -16.84
N SER A 168 14.51 -2.83 -15.52
CA SER A 168 14.32 -1.57 -14.79
C SER A 168 15.22 -1.49 -13.57
N PRO A 169 16.08 -0.47 -13.47
CA PRO A 169 16.96 -0.28 -12.31
C PRO A 169 16.22 0.05 -11.01
N TYR A 170 14.91 0.26 -11.07
CA TYR A 170 14.03 0.49 -9.92
C TYR A 170 13.42 -0.79 -9.35
N LEU A 171 13.57 -1.91 -10.05
CA LEU A 171 13.07 -3.23 -9.62
C LEU A 171 14.20 -4.20 -9.33
N ASP A 172 15.32 -4.04 -10.05
CA ASP A 172 16.48 -4.91 -9.98
C ASP A 172 17.74 -4.10 -9.68
N ASP A 173 18.77 -4.74 -9.12
CA ASP A 173 20.08 -4.09 -8.92
C ASP A 173 20.91 -4.05 -10.22
N ASP A 174 20.50 -4.76 -11.24
CA ASP A 174 21.14 -4.75 -12.55
C ASP A 174 20.91 -3.42 -13.28
N LYS A 175 21.91 -2.97 -14.02
CA LYS A 175 21.87 -1.71 -14.77
C LYS A 175 22.34 -1.94 -16.19
N PRO A 176 21.66 -1.33 -17.19
CA PRO A 176 22.15 -1.34 -18.54
C PRO A 176 23.45 -0.51 -18.61
N PRO A 177 24.42 -0.90 -19.45
CA PRO A 177 25.57 -0.06 -19.73
C PRO A 177 25.11 1.33 -20.19
N PRO A 178 25.73 2.44 -19.70
CA PRO A 178 25.28 3.81 -20.01
C PRO A 178 25.19 4.13 -21.49
N GLU A 179 26.06 3.53 -22.31
CA GLU A 179 26.08 3.66 -23.78
C GLU A 179 24.85 3.00 -24.45
N HIS A 180 24.21 2.05 -23.80
CA HIS A 180 23.01 1.39 -24.30
C HIS A 180 21.71 2.10 -23.90
N VAL A 181 21.81 3.15 -23.04
CA VAL A 181 20.63 3.92 -22.64
C VAL A 181 20.34 5.01 -23.67
N PRO A 182 19.20 4.94 -24.38
CA PRO A 182 18.75 5.98 -25.30
C PRO A 182 18.71 7.37 -24.62
N PRO A 183 19.07 8.46 -25.33
CA PRO A 183 19.14 9.80 -24.73
C PRO A 183 17.84 10.26 -24.06
N ASP A 184 16.68 9.89 -24.60
CA ASP A 184 15.35 10.23 -24.07
C ASP A 184 15.01 9.49 -22.76
N LEU A 185 15.70 8.38 -22.46
CA LEU A 185 15.50 7.63 -21.22
C LEU A 185 16.47 8.02 -20.11
N ARG A 186 17.59 8.69 -20.45
CA ARG A 186 18.61 9.09 -19.47
C ARG A 186 18.06 9.92 -18.30
N PRO A 187 17.11 10.87 -18.50
CA PRO A 187 16.52 11.64 -17.40
C PRO A 187 15.78 10.78 -16.36
N PHE A 188 15.47 9.55 -16.68
CA PHE A 188 14.75 8.62 -15.81
C PHE A 188 15.63 7.53 -15.19
N MET A 189 16.94 7.53 -15.47
CA MET A 189 17.87 6.58 -14.87
C MET A 189 18.32 7.09 -13.50
N PRO A 190 18.56 6.20 -12.49
CA PRO A 190 18.92 6.63 -11.13
C PRO A 190 20.17 7.51 -11.05
N GLU A 191 21.14 7.32 -11.93
CA GLU A 191 22.40 8.05 -11.95
C GLU A 191 22.31 9.45 -12.58
N THR A 192 21.35 9.65 -13.45
CA THR A 192 21.15 10.89 -14.23
C THR A 192 19.74 11.43 -14.07
N PHE A 193 19.08 11.06 -12.96
CA PHE A 193 17.69 11.39 -12.69
C PHE A 193 17.44 12.90 -12.71
N ASP A 194 16.50 13.29 -13.54
CA ASP A 194 16.01 14.66 -13.68
C ASP A 194 14.63 14.79 -13.03
N HIS A 195 14.58 15.50 -11.89
CA HIS A 195 13.35 15.73 -11.17
C HIS A 195 12.29 16.46 -11.99
N GLU A 196 12.71 17.42 -12.83
CA GLU A 196 11.76 18.18 -13.65
C GLU A 196 11.18 17.31 -14.77
N ALA A 197 11.98 16.47 -15.41
CA ALA A 197 11.50 15.47 -16.37
C ALA A 197 10.55 14.47 -15.69
N PHE A 198 10.88 14.01 -14.48
CA PHE A 198 10.03 13.11 -13.70
C PHE A 198 8.70 13.76 -13.32
N GLU A 199 8.70 15.01 -12.87
CA GLU A 199 7.44 15.74 -12.55
C GLU A 199 6.56 15.97 -13.77
N ARG A 200 7.17 16.16 -14.95
CA ARG A 200 6.46 16.29 -16.23
C ARG A 200 6.03 14.95 -16.85
N PHE A 201 6.55 13.83 -16.32
CA PHE A 201 6.15 12.52 -16.83
C PHE A 201 4.67 12.25 -16.51
N GLU A 202 3.86 12.20 -17.56
CA GLU A 202 2.41 12.00 -17.43
C GLU A 202 2.10 10.51 -17.27
N VAL A 203 1.42 10.19 -16.17
CA VAL A 203 0.79 8.88 -15.99
C VAL A 203 -0.65 8.97 -16.48
N SER A 204 -1.01 8.13 -17.44
CA SER A 204 -2.34 8.09 -18.02
C SER A 204 -3.40 7.82 -16.94
N VAL A 205 -4.39 8.70 -16.84
CA VAL A 205 -5.52 8.49 -15.92
C VAL A 205 -6.38 7.30 -16.34
N ALA A 206 -6.46 7.02 -17.65
CA ALA A 206 -7.20 5.87 -18.17
C ALA A 206 -6.48 4.54 -17.86
N GLU A 207 -5.14 4.48 -18.01
CA GLU A 207 -4.34 3.31 -17.60
C GLU A 207 -4.44 3.07 -16.09
N SER A 208 -4.38 4.14 -15.30
CA SER A 208 -4.60 4.07 -13.85
C SER A 208 -6.01 3.58 -13.52
N GLY A 209 -7.02 3.97 -14.31
CA GLY A 209 -8.40 3.52 -14.21
C GLY A 209 -8.58 2.04 -14.56
N GLN A 210 -7.93 1.59 -15.61
CA GLN A 210 -7.94 0.18 -15.99
C GLN A 210 -7.30 -0.68 -14.89
N PHE A 211 -6.11 -0.29 -14.41
CA PHE A 211 -5.45 -0.97 -13.29
C PHE A 211 -6.34 -1.04 -12.03
N TRP A 212 -6.97 0.08 -11.66
CA TRP A 212 -7.90 0.12 -10.54
C TRP A 212 -9.10 -0.83 -10.77
N SER A 213 -9.70 -0.80 -11.95
CA SER A 213 -10.86 -1.63 -12.30
C SER A 213 -10.53 -3.12 -12.22
N ASP A 214 -9.41 -3.54 -12.80
CA ASP A 214 -8.97 -4.93 -12.81
C ASP A 214 -8.66 -5.43 -11.38
N MET A 215 -7.98 -4.62 -10.59
CA MET A 215 -7.67 -4.93 -9.19
C MET A 215 -8.94 -5.08 -8.35
N ILE A 216 -9.91 -4.17 -8.50
CA ILE A 216 -11.19 -4.23 -7.78
C ILE A 216 -12.00 -5.46 -8.19
N ILE A 217 -12.11 -5.75 -9.47
CA ILE A 217 -12.85 -6.92 -9.96
C ILE A 217 -12.27 -8.21 -9.40
N SER A 218 -10.95 -8.36 -9.51
CA SER A 218 -10.26 -9.54 -8.97
C SER A 218 -10.47 -9.70 -7.46
N ALA A 219 -10.37 -8.60 -6.70
CA ALA A 219 -10.59 -8.63 -5.26
C ALA A 219 -12.05 -8.95 -4.89
N LEU A 220 -13.03 -8.40 -5.63
CA LEU A 220 -14.45 -8.67 -5.40
C LEU A 220 -14.81 -10.14 -5.65
N ASP A 221 -14.17 -10.79 -6.64
CA ASP A 221 -14.38 -12.23 -6.88
C ASP A 221 -13.92 -13.07 -5.69
N VAL A 222 -12.77 -12.74 -5.11
CA VAL A 222 -12.28 -13.40 -3.89
C VAL A 222 -13.21 -13.12 -2.71
N LEU A 223 -13.55 -11.83 -2.46
CA LEU A 223 -14.41 -11.45 -1.34
C LEU A 223 -15.78 -12.11 -1.42
N ALA A 224 -16.35 -12.28 -2.63
CA ALA A 224 -17.63 -12.96 -2.83
C ALA A 224 -17.58 -14.47 -2.51
N SER A 225 -16.40 -15.09 -2.55
CA SER A 225 -16.22 -16.49 -2.19
C SER A 225 -16.09 -16.72 -0.68
N LEU A 226 -15.90 -15.66 0.10
CA LEU A 226 -15.72 -15.75 1.56
C LEU A 226 -17.07 -15.77 2.28
N PRO A 227 -17.16 -16.38 3.48
CA PRO A 227 -18.32 -16.27 4.36
C PRO A 227 -18.70 -14.81 4.63
N ALA A 228 -20.01 -14.49 4.59
CA ALA A 228 -20.48 -13.11 4.72
C ALA A 228 -20.07 -12.43 6.03
N GLU A 229 -19.91 -13.20 7.11
CA GLU A 229 -19.45 -12.70 8.41
C GLU A 229 -17.97 -12.29 8.43
N ARG A 230 -17.22 -12.66 7.40
CA ARG A 230 -15.81 -12.26 7.23
C ARG A 230 -15.63 -11.03 6.36
N VAL A 231 -16.66 -10.52 5.69
CA VAL A 231 -16.55 -9.44 4.71
C VAL A 231 -17.49 -8.28 5.07
N LEU A 232 -16.92 -7.09 5.15
CA LEU A 232 -17.69 -5.85 5.26
C LEU A 232 -17.30 -4.91 4.12
N GLN A 233 -18.27 -4.52 3.31
CA GLN A 233 -18.09 -3.49 2.29
C GLN A 233 -18.61 -2.14 2.80
N VAL A 234 -17.81 -1.09 2.62
CA VAL A 234 -18.11 0.29 3.03
C VAL A 234 -17.70 1.22 1.91
N SER A 235 -18.64 2.00 1.36
CA SER A 235 -18.25 3.08 0.45
C SER A 235 -17.74 4.28 1.24
N TYR A 236 -16.74 4.95 0.71
CA TYR A 236 -16.22 6.20 1.26
C TYR A 236 -17.31 7.28 1.32
N GLU A 237 -18.16 7.33 0.30
CA GLU A 237 -19.26 8.28 0.20
C GLU A 237 -20.25 8.10 1.37
N ASN A 238 -20.62 6.86 1.71
CA ASN A 238 -21.46 6.57 2.86
C ASN A 238 -20.75 6.88 4.19
N LEU A 239 -19.44 6.58 4.27
CA LEU A 239 -18.65 6.93 5.46
C LEU A 239 -18.65 8.45 5.70
N VAL A 240 -18.56 9.25 4.65
CA VAL A 240 -18.59 10.71 4.75
C VAL A 240 -19.99 11.24 5.04
N ALA A 241 -21.02 10.66 4.42
CA ALA A 241 -22.41 11.09 4.61
C ALA A 241 -22.93 10.79 6.03
N GLU A 242 -22.60 9.60 6.56
CA GLU A 242 -23.09 9.10 7.85
C GLU A 242 -21.92 8.53 8.70
N PRO A 243 -20.92 9.36 9.08
CA PRO A 243 -19.67 8.88 9.66
C PRO A 243 -19.89 8.10 10.96
N ARG A 244 -20.79 8.54 11.82
CA ARG A 244 -21.09 7.87 13.10
C ARG A 244 -21.63 6.46 12.89
N GLN A 245 -22.56 6.29 11.98
CA GLN A 245 -23.19 5.00 11.67
C GLN A 245 -22.17 4.04 11.03
N ALA A 246 -21.40 4.53 10.06
CA ALA A 246 -20.39 3.75 9.38
C ALA A 246 -19.28 3.27 10.33
N LEU A 247 -18.78 4.15 11.22
CA LEU A 247 -17.76 3.82 12.22
C LEU A 247 -18.27 2.81 13.25
N LEU A 248 -19.51 2.94 13.73
CA LEU A 248 -20.11 1.95 14.62
C LEU A 248 -20.27 0.58 13.94
N ARG A 249 -20.68 0.56 12.67
CA ARG A 249 -20.77 -0.67 11.88
C ARG A 249 -19.39 -1.34 11.73
N LEU A 250 -18.34 -0.57 11.45
CA LEU A 250 -16.95 -1.04 11.39
C LEU A 250 -16.49 -1.63 12.73
N ALA A 251 -16.71 -0.91 13.83
CA ALA A 251 -16.32 -1.37 15.17
C ALA A 251 -17.02 -2.68 15.56
N ARG A 252 -18.32 -2.78 15.34
CA ARG A 252 -19.10 -4.02 15.59
C ARG A 252 -18.59 -5.17 14.74
N PHE A 253 -18.36 -4.94 13.46
CA PHE A 253 -17.82 -5.96 12.57
C PHE A 253 -16.44 -6.44 13.02
N ALA A 254 -15.57 -5.53 13.46
CA ALA A 254 -14.25 -5.85 14.00
C ALA A 254 -14.32 -6.56 15.37
N GLY A 255 -15.48 -6.60 16.02
CA GLY A 255 -15.62 -7.12 17.37
C GLY A 255 -15.03 -6.21 18.47
N LEU A 256 -14.87 -4.92 18.14
CA LEU A 256 -14.36 -3.94 19.10
C LEU A 256 -15.52 -3.47 20.01
N PRO A 257 -15.29 -3.40 21.32
CA PRO A 257 -16.33 -2.93 22.23
C PRO A 257 -16.57 -1.43 22.08
N ASP A 258 -17.83 -1.00 22.24
CA ASP A 258 -18.26 0.41 22.21
C ASP A 258 -17.74 1.24 23.40
N THR A 259 -16.72 0.76 24.12
CA THR A 259 -16.45 1.10 25.53
C THR A 259 -15.40 2.19 25.76
N HIS A 260 -14.81 2.79 24.73
CA HIS A 260 -13.95 3.95 24.95
C HIS A 260 -14.74 5.25 24.87
N PRO A 261 -15.05 5.92 26.00
CA PRO A 261 -15.75 7.19 25.98
C PRO A 261 -15.08 8.20 25.05
N GLY A 262 -15.86 8.78 24.13
CA GLY A 262 -15.39 9.83 23.22
C GLY A 262 -14.55 9.35 22.02
N TRP A 263 -14.24 8.05 21.85
CA TRP A 263 -13.49 7.59 20.67
C TRP A 263 -14.28 7.86 19.38
N LEU A 264 -15.58 7.60 19.41
CA LEU A 264 -16.46 7.78 18.25
C LEU A 264 -16.56 9.24 17.86
N ASP A 265 -16.66 10.15 18.84
CA ASP A 265 -16.71 11.59 18.57
C ASP A 265 -15.40 12.09 17.94
N ARG A 266 -14.27 11.63 18.46
CA ARG A 266 -12.96 11.94 17.86
C ARG A 266 -12.82 11.34 16.45
N ALA A 267 -13.23 10.11 16.26
CA ALA A 267 -13.16 9.44 14.96
C ALA A 267 -14.06 10.13 13.91
N VAL A 268 -15.26 10.55 14.29
CA VAL A 268 -16.16 11.31 13.41
C VAL A 268 -15.51 12.64 12.97
N GLN A 269 -14.80 13.32 13.87
CA GLN A 269 -14.13 14.60 13.54
C GLN A 269 -12.97 14.42 12.53
N LEU A 270 -12.43 13.22 12.39
CA LEU A 270 -11.37 12.91 11.42
C LEU A 270 -11.91 12.58 10.02
N VAL A 271 -13.23 12.38 9.90
CA VAL A 271 -13.84 12.09 8.59
C VAL A 271 -14.07 13.39 7.84
N GLU A 272 -13.25 13.61 6.82
CA GLU A 272 -13.31 14.80 5.97
C GLU A 272 -13.79 14.45 4.57
N PRO A 273 -14.77 15.18 4.01
CA PRO A 273 -15.15 15.02 2.61
C PRO A 273 -14.01 15.46 1.69
N ARG A 274 -13.78 14.70 0.63
CA ARG A 274 -12.80 15.01 -0.41
C ARG A 274 -13.55 15.37 -1.69
N SER A 275 -13.13 16.45 -2.36
CA SER A 275 -13.70 16.85 -3.65
C SER A 275 -13.40 15.84 -4.76
N ALA A 276 -14.28 15.78 -5.75
CA ALA A 276 -14.10 14.97 -6.95
C ALA A 276 -13.18 15.71 -7.94
N ARG A 277 -11.87 15.57 -7.78
CA ARG A 277 -10.85 16.30 -8.56
C ARG A 277 -10.76 15.84 -10.02
N TRP A 278 -11.14 14.60 -10.31
CA TRP A 278 -11.17 14.08 -11.67
C TRP A 278 -12.11 14.86 -12.59
N THR A 279 -13.12 15.56 -12.06
CA THR A 279 -14.07 16.37 -12.84
C THR A 279 -13.43 17.59 -13.52
N ALA A 280 -12.22 17.98 -13.08
CA ALA A 280 -11.45 19.06 -13.69
C ALA A 280 -10.59 18.60 -14.89
N LEU A 281 -10.60 17.31 -15.22
CA LEU A 281 -9.90 16.78 -16.39
C LEU A 281 -10.57 17.24 -17.70
N PRO A 282 -9.82 17.22 -18.83
CA PRO A 282 -10.40 17.40 -20.15
C PRO A 282 -11.50 16.37 -20.44
N GLN A 283 -12.55 16.76 -21.17
CA GLN A 283 -13.72 15.92 -21.42
C GLN A 283 -13.41 14.57 -22.07
N GLU A 284 -12.38 14.51 -22.92
CA GLU A 284 -11.90 13.27 -23.51
C GLU A 284 -11.34 12.32 -22.45
N GLN A 285 -10.49 12.82 -21.56
CA GLN A 285 -9.93 12.04 -20.46
C GLN A 285 -11.02 11.58 -19.46
N ILE A 286 -12.04 12.42 -19.21
CA ILE A 286 -13.19 12.04 -18.39
C ILE A 286 -13.95 10.86 -19.02
N ARG A 287 -14.21 10.93 -20.34
CA ARG A 287 -14.89 9.83 -21.04
C ARG A 287 -14.10 8.52 -20.98
N ASP A 288 -12.79 8.57 -21.27
CA ASP A 288 -11.94 7.39 -21.25
C ASP A 288 -11.81 6.80 -19.84
N LEU A 289 -11.57 7.65 -18.85
CA LEU A 289 -11.50 7.25 -17.45
C LEU A 289 -12.81 6.60 -16.99
N THR A 290 -13.95 7.20 -17.32
CA THR A 290 -15.28 6.66 -16.96
C THR A 290 -15.48 5.29 -17.60
N ARG A 291 -15.16 5.16 -18.89
CA ARG A 291 -15.29 3.89 -19.64
C ARG A 291 -14.48 2.76 -19.01
N VAL A 292 -13.22 3.00 -18.63
CA VAL A 292 -12.35 1.96 -18.07
C VAL A 292 -12.69 1.62 -16.61
N CYS A 293 -13.23 2.57 -15.84
CA CYS A 293 -13.70 2.33 -14.48
C CYS A 293 -15.09 1.65 -14.42
N GLU A 294 -15.90 1.76 -15.47
CA GLU A 294 -17.29 1.29 -15.51
C GLU A 294 -17.47 -0.16 -15.02
N PRO A 295 -16.68 -1.16 -15.45
CA PRO A 295 -16.91 -2.54 -15.04
C PRO A 295 -16.85 -2.73 -13.52
N ALA A 296 -15.85 -2.13 -12.84
CA ALA A 296 -15.74 -2.21 -11.40
C ALA A 296 -16.77 -1.33 -10.68
N MET A 297 -17.07 -0.13 -11.22
CA MET A 297 -18.08 0.77 -10.65
C MET A 297 -19.46 0.12 -10.64
N ARG A 298 -19.86 -0.57 -11.71
CA ARG A 298 -21.14 -1.33 -11.73
C ARG A 298 -21.17 -2.42 -10.67
N ARG A 299 -20.06 -3.10 -10.42
CA ARG A 299 -20.01 -4.14 -9.38
C ARG A 299 -20.08 -3.57 -7.97
N LEU A 300 -19.57 -2.35 -7.74
CA LEU A 300 -19.55 -1.70 -6.43
C LEU A 300 -20.84 -0.97 -6.09
N TYR A 301 -21.42 -0.27 -7.07
CA TYR A 301 -22.53 0.66 -6.85
C TYR A 301 -23.83 0.25 -7.55
N GLY A 302 -23.79 -0.81 -8.35
CA GLY A 302 -24.93 -1.20 -9.21
C GLY A 302 -25.06 -0.29 -10.43
N ASP A 303 -26.27 -0.30 -11.04
CA ASP A 303 -26.54 0.46 -12.27
C ASP A 303 -26.83 1.95 -12.03
N SER A 304 -26.81 2.41 -10.79
CA SER A 304 -27.17 3.78 -10.38
C SER A 304 -25.96 4.72 -10.20
N TRP A 305 -24.75 4.29 -10.54
CA TRP A 305 -23.53 5.10 -10.40
C TRP A 305 -23.36 6.16 -11.49
#